data_e77b386d655196370b152e39700f378a
#
_entry.id   e77b386d655196370b152e39700f378a
#
_cell.length_a   1.000
_cell.length_b   1.000
_cell.length_c   1.000
_cell.angle_alpha   90.00
_cell.angle_beta   90.00
_cell.angle_gamma   90.00
#
_symmetry.space_group_name_H-M   'P 1'
#
loop_
_entity.id
_entity.type
_entity.pdbx_description
1 polymer ?
#
loop_
_entity_poly.entity_id
_entity_poly.type
_entity_poly.pdbx_seq_one_letter_code
_entity_poly.pdbx_strand_id
1 'polypeptide(L)'
;MQQVNIQYYNSPCGEIILASVGDELCLCDWNEMPCAERNKLRLLRYIKAEFKIETSSILEQTKKQLDEYFTGNRKTFDIPLRPVGTDFQKKVWNALLDIPYSETRSYKEIAISMGTPNGTRAVAGAIGSNGISILIPCHRVIGSNHSLTGFAGGLTTKRFLLELEAEQKQHKC
;
A
#
# COMPACT_ATOMS: atom_id res chain seq x y z
N MET A 1 -19.34 -8.85 15.58
CA MET A 1 -17.99 -8.61 15.04
C MET A 1 -17.94 -9.00 13.58
N GLN A 2 -17.17 -8.27 12.77
CA GLN A 2 -16.99 -8.61 11.35
C GLN A 2 -15.86 -9.59 11.20
N GLN A 3 -16.07 -10.65 10.43
CA GLN A 3 -15.00 -11.59 10.12
C GLN A 3 -14.05 -10.98 9.11
N VAL A 4 -12.76 -11.00 9.44
CA VAL A 4 -11.68 -10.54 8.58
C VAL A 4 -10.86 -11.76 8.19
N ASN A 5 -10.87 -12.10 6.92
CA ASN A 5 -10.13 -13.26 6.41
C ASN A 5 -8.68 -12.86 6.15
N ILE A 6 -7.76 -13.72 6.55
CA ILE A 6 -6.32 -13.48 6.42
C ILE A 6 -5.69 -14.58 5.56
N GLN A 7 -4.80 -14.16 4.65
CA GLN A 7 -3.93 -15.04 3.90
C GLN A 7 -2.53 -14.44 3.84
N TYR A 8 -1.56 -15.29 3.55
CA TYR A 8 -0.17 -14.89 3.40
C TYR A 8 0.26 -15.07 1.95
N TYR A 9 1.11 -14.17 1.48
CA TYR A 9 1.60 -14.16 0.10
C TYR A 9 3.11 -13.99 0.10
N ASN A 10 3.83 -14.91 -0.55
CA ASN A 10 5.28 -14.83 -0.65
C ASN A 10 5.67 -13.98 -1.86
N SER A 11 6.10 -12.74 -1.59
CA SER A 11 6.56 -11.84 -2.63
C SER A 11 8.08 -11.94 -2.79
N PRO A 12 8.64 -11.42 -3.90
CA PRO A 12 10.10 -11.31 -4.04
C PRO A 12 10.75 -10.46 -2.95
N CYS A 13 9.99 -9.65 -2.23
CA CYS A 13 10.48 -8.76 -1.17
C CYS A 13 10.15 -9.25 0.23
N GLY A 14 9.65 -10.48 0.38
CA GLY A 14 9.27 -11.04 1.67
C GLY A 14 7.79 -11.39 1.76
N GLU A 15 7.41 -11.95 2.88
CA GLU A 15 6.03 -12.39 3.11
C GLU A 15 5.11 -11.19 3.35
N ILE A 16 4.01 -11.17 2.63
CA ILE A 16 2.96 -10.15 2.78
C ILE A 16 1.76 -10.80 3.45
N ILE A 17 1.17 -10.10 4.43
CA ILE A 17 -0.11 -10.47 5.01
C ILE A 17 -1.21 -9.70 4.27
N LEU A 18 -2.24 -10.44 3.85
CA LEU A 18 -3.41 -9.91 3.18
C LEU A 18 -4.63 -10.12 4.05
N ALA A 19 -5.52 -9.14 4.12
CA ALA A 19 -6.78 -9.30 4.84
C ALA A 19 -7.93 -8.70 4.05
N SER A 20 -9.06 -9.39 4.09
CA SER A 20 -10.30 -8.92 3.46
C SER A 20 -11.45 -8.92 4.45
N VAL A 21 -12.36 -7.97 4.25
CA VAL A 21 -13.63 -7.91 4.97
C VAL A 21 -14.73 -7.72 3.92
N GLY A 22 -15.74 -8.60 3.93
CA GLY A 22 -16.71 -8.62 2.85
C GLY A 22 -16.00 -8.84 1.51
N ASP A 23 -16.31 -7.99 0.55
CA ASP A 23 -15.73 -8.05 -0.80
C ASP A 23 -14.62 -7.02 -1.02
N GLU A 24 -14.00 -6.54 0.05
CA GLU A 24 -12.97 -5.49 -0.02
C GLU A 24 -11.68 -5.90 0.66
N LEU A 25 -10.55 -5.47 0.11
CA LEU A 25 -9.24 -5.66 0.72
C LEU A 25 -9.00 -4.55 1.75
N CYS A 26 -8.63 -4.94 2.98
CA CYS A 26 -8.39 -3.97 4.05
C CYS A 26 -6.97 -3.99 4.60
N LEU A 27 -6.13 -4.94 4.18
CA LEU A 27 -4.73 -5.02 4.61
C LEU A 27 -3.89 -5.67 3.51
N CYS A 28 -2.74 -5.07 3.24
CA CYS A 28 -1.68 -5.64 2.40
C CYS A 28 -0.37 -5.04 2.91
N ASP A 29 0.39 -5.81 3.68
CA ASP A 29 1.57 -5.27 4.34
C ASP A 29 2.60 -6.37 4.58
N TRP A 30 3.85 -5.99 4.79
CA TRP A 30 4.94 -6.94 5.03
C TRP A 30 4.83 -7.50 6.45
N ASN A 31 4.59 -8.82 6.54
CA ASN A 31 4.23 -9.49 7.79
C ASN A 31 5.30 -9.42 8.87
N GLU A 32 6.57 -9.41 8.49
CA GLU A 32 7.69 -9.40 9.44
C GLU A 32 8.08 -7.99 9.92
N MET A 33 7.44 -6.95 9.38
CA MET A 33 7.73 -5.57 9.77
C MET A 33 6.81 -5.11 10.89
N PRO A 34 7.28 -4.22 11.79
CA PRO A 34 6.45 -3.72 12.91
C PRO A 34 5.14 -3.07 12.49
N CYS A 35 5.11 -2.51 11.29
CA CYS A 35 3.92 -1.85 10.76
C CYS A 35 2.73 -2.80 10.58
N ALA A 36 2.97 -4.08 10.26
CA ALA A 36 1.90 -5.05 10.07
C ALA A 36 1.09 -5.23 11.35
N GLU A 37 1.76 -5.34 12.49
CA GLU A 37 1.07 -5.47 13.78
C GLU A 37 0.28 -4.21 14.11
N ARG A 38 0.87 -3.04 13.90
CA ARG A 38 0.20 -1.76 14.10
C ARG A 38 -1.06 -1.65 13.24
N ASN A 39 -0.99 -2.08 12.00
CA ASN A 39 -2.12 -2.02 11.08
C ASN A 39 -3.21 -3.03 11.44
N LYS A 40 -2.84 -4.22 11.93
CA LYS A 40 -3.82 -5.18 12.45
C LYS A 40 -4.57 -4.61 13.67
N LEU A 41 -3.87 -3.96 14.59
CA LEU A 41 -4.49 -3.32 15.75
C LEU A 41 -5.46 -2.20 15.32
N ARG A 42 -5.11 -1.48 14.25
CA ARG A 42 -6.00 -0.46 13.70
C ARG A 42 -7.31 -1.09 13.17
N LEU A 43 -7.22 -2.23 12.50
CA LEU A 43 -8.41 -2.95 12.04
C LEU A 43 -9.31 -3.33 13.21
N LEU A 44 -8.72 -3.83 14.29
CA LEU A 44 -9.49 -4.17 15.51
C LEU A 44 -10.21 -2.95 16.08
N ARG A 45 -9.56 -1.79 16.05
CA ARG A 45 -10.13 -0.56 16.59
C ARG A 45 -11.33 -0.05 15.77
N TYR A 46 -11.20 -0.07 14.44
CA TYR A 46 -12.17 0.61 13.56
C TYR A 46 -13.29 -0.29 13.07
N ILE A 47 -13.05 -1.57 12.88
CA ILE A 47 -14.06 -2.48 12.33
C ILE A 47 -14.42 -3.64 13.25
N LYS A 48 -13.95 -3.63 14.50
CA LYS A 48 -14.21 -4.69 15.48
C LYS A 48 -14.03 -6.07 14.84
N ALA A 49 -12.84 -6.29 14.31
CA ALA A 49 -12.53 -7.46 13.50
C ALA A 49 -12.37 -8.73 14.32
N GLU A 50 -12.81 -9.83 13.77
CA GLU A 50 -12.46 -11.16 14.20
C GLU A 50 -11.62 -11.79 13.09
N PHE A 51 -10.34 -12.04 13.35
CA PHE A 51 -9.43 -12.56 12.34
C PHE A 51 -9.57 -14.07 12.19
N LYS A 52 -9.67 -14.55 10.95
CA LYS A 52 -9.64 -15.97 10.62
C LYS A 52 -8.66 -16.21 9.48
N ILE A 53 -7.83 -17.24 9.61
CA ILE A 53 -6.95 -17.67 8.53
C ILE A 53 -7.79 -18.51 7.58
N GLU A 54 -8.38 -17.84 6.61
CA GLU A 54 -9.31 -18.40 5.65
C GLU A 54 -9.26 -17.57 4.38
N THR A 55 -9.40 -18.20 3.21
CA THR A 55 -9.36 -17.46 1.97
C THR A 55 -10.70 -16.82 1.63
N SER A 56 -10.68 -15.88 0.68
CA SER A 56 -11.87 -15.27 0.12
C SER A 56 -11.61 -14.99 -1.36
N SER A 57 -12.68 -14.71 -2.10
CA SER A 57 -12.57 -14.36 -3.51
C SER A 57 -11.63 -13.16 -3.72
N ILE A 58 -11.76 -12.13 -2.87
CA ILE A 58 -10.91 -10.94 -2.94
C ILE A 58 -9.45 -11.27 -2.66
N LEU A 59 -9.18 -12.13 -1.68
CA LEU A 59 -7.80 -12.51 -1.38
C LEU A 59 -7.16 -13.30 -2.53
N GLU A 60 -7.90 -14.19 -3.15
CA GLU A 60 -7.40 -14.95 -4.30
C GLU A 60 -7.14 -14.03 -5.51
N GLN A 61 -8.03 -13.09 -5.78
CA GLN A 61 -7.84 -12.09 -6.83
C GLN A 61 -6.62 -11.21 -6.55
N THR A 62 -6.44 -10.81 -5.29
CA THR A 62 -5.31 -9.98 -4.90
C THR A 62 -3.99 -10.72 -5.11
N LYS A 63 -3.92 -11.99 -4.71
CA LYS A 63 -2.73 -12.81 -4.94
C LYS A 63 -2.39 -12.92 -6.42
N LYS A 64 -3.40 -13.16 -7.24
CA LYS A 64 -3.22 -13.25 -8.70
C LYS A 64 -2.68 -11.93 -9.26
N GLN A 65 -3.26 -10.81 -8.87
CA GLN A 65 -2.83 -9.50 -9.36
C GLN A 65 -1.45 -9.11 -8.85
N LEU A 66 -1.08 -9.52 -7.63
CA LEU A 66 0.27 -9.33 -7.13
C LEU A 66 1.29 -10.15 -7.93
N ASP A 67 0.96 -11.41 -8.28
CA ASP A 67 1.83 -12.21 -9.15
C ASP A 67 2.05 -11.52 -10.49
N GLU A 68 0.99 -11.00 -11.09
CA GLU A 68 1.07 -10.26 -12.35
C GLU A 68 1.90 -8.98 -12.22
N TYR A 69 1.74 -8.27 -11.11
CA TYR A 69 2.51 -7.06 -10.83
C TYR A 69 4.01 -7.36 -10.70
N PHE A 70 4.37 -8.36 -9.90
CA PHE A 70 5.78 -8.70 -9.67
C PHE A 70 6.47 -9.32 -10.89
N THR A 71 5.71 -9.86 -11.84
CA THR A 71 6.26 -10.36 -13.11
C THR A 71 6.22 -9.33 -14.22
N GLY A 72 5.80 -8.09 -13.93
CA GLY A 72 5.76 -7.00 -14.90
C GLY A 72 4.57 -7.01 -15.84
N ASN A 73 3.58 -7.87 -15.58
CA ASN A 73 2.43 -8.04 -16.47
C ASN A 73 1.20 -7.23 -16.03
N ARG A 74 1.30 -6.50 -14.93
CA ARG A 74 0.18 -5.68 -14.42
C ARG A 74 0.71 -4.35 -13.88
N LYS A 75 0.05 -3.27 -14.26
CA LYS A 75 0.41 -1.91 -13.82
C LYS A 75 -0.63 -1.28 -12.91
N THR A 76 -1.87 -1.72 -13.00
CA THR A 76 -2.98 -1.21 -12.20
C THR A 76 -3.71 -2.36 -11.54
N PHE A 77 -4.37 -2.08 -10.42
CA PHE A 77 -5.13 -3.09 -9.66
C PHE A 77 -6.61 -2.77 -9.73
N ASP A 78 -7.44 -3.82 -9.87
CA ASP A 78 -8.90 -3.69 -9.85
C ASP A 78 -9.51 -4.36 -8.62
N ILE A 79 -8.88 -4.24 -7.48
CA ILE A 79 -9.35 -4.79 -6.22
C ILE A 79 -10.09 -3.70 -5.46
N PRO A 80 -11.34 -3.94 -5.04
CA PRO A 80 -12.03 -2.99 -4.16
C PRO A 80 -11.29 -2.85 -2.84
N LEU A 81 -11.01 -1.62 -2.43
CA LEU A 81 -10.23 -1.32 -1.23
C LEU A 81 -11.11 -0.75 -0.13
N ARG A 82 -10.80 -1.16 1.10
CA ARG A 82 -11.39 -0.56 2.30
C ARG A 82 -10.25 -0.10 3.22
N PRO A 83 -9.66 1.07 2.93
CA PRO A 83 -8.64 1.61 3.83
C PRO A 83 -9.27 2.00 5.16
N VAL A 84 -8.56 1.70 6.24
CA VAL A 84 -9.03 1.93 7.60
C VAL A 84 -8.11 2.92 8.29
N GLY A 85 -8.66 4.04 8.71
CA GLY A 85 -7.89 5.11 9.35
C GLY A 85 -8.73 6.35 9.59
N THR A 86 -8.06 7.45 9.95
CA THR A 86 -8.71 8.75 10.13
C THR A 86 -9.13 9.34 8.78
N ASP A 87 -10.01 10.33 8.80
CA ASP A 87 -10.44 11.02 7.59
C ASP A 87 -9.25 11.65 6.86
N PHE A 88 -8.32 12.24 7.61
CA PHE A 88 -7.11 12.82 7.00
C PHE A 88 -6.24 11.76 6.35
N GLN A 89 -6.01 10.64 7.02
CA GLN A 89 -5.23 9.53 6.45
C GLN A 89 -5.86 9.03 5.16
N LYS A 90 -7.18 8.83 5.16
CA LYS A 90 -7.90 8.37 3.96
C LYS A 90 -7.77 9.34 2.80
N LYS A 91 -7.81 10.65 3.07
CA LYS A 91 -7.60 11.67 2.03
C LYS A 91 -6.20 11.58 1.43
N VAL A 92 -5.19 11.40 2.28
CA VAL A 92 -3.81 11.23 1.81
C VAL A 92 -3.70 9.98 0.95
N TRP A 93 -4.20 8.85 1.43
CA TRP A 93 -4.12 7.58 0.70
C TRP A 93 -4.86 7.66 -0.65
N ASN A 94 -5.99 8.35 -0.69
CA ASN A 94 -6.71 8.56 -1.94
C ASN A 94 -5.90 9.39 -2.94
N ALA A 95 -5.17 10.39 -2.45
CA ALA A 95 -4.30 11.20 -3.30
C ALA A 95 -3.17 10.35 -3.92
N LEU A 96 -2.69 9.34 -3.19
CA LEU A 96 -1.64 8.45 -3.70
C LEU A 96 -2.11 7.62 -4.89
N LEU A 97 -3.40 7.31 -4.96
CA LEU A 97 -3.95 6.51 -6.06
C LEU A 97 -3.83 7.21 -7.41
N ASP A 98 -3.63 8.52 -7.41
CA ASP A 98 -3.47 9.31 -8.64
C ASP A 98 -2.03 9.29 -9.18
N ILE A 99 -1.08 8.70 -8.46
CA ILE A 99 0.30 8.59 -8.94
C ILE A 99 0.39 7.44 -9.94
N PRO A 100 0.69 7.73 -11.22
CA PRO A 100 0.74 6.68 -12.22
C PRO A 100 1.89 5.69 -11.98
N TYR A 101 1.73 4.50 -12.52
CA TYR A 101 2.76 3.47 -12.53
C TYR A 101 4.08 4.03 -13.07
N SER A 102 5.18 3.71 -12.43
CA SER A 102 6.54 4.13 -12.76
C SER A 102 6.81 5.64 -12.63
N GLU A 103 5.91 6.39 -12.02
CA GLU A 103 6.13 7.80 -11.71
C GLU A 103 6.29 7.99 -10.22
N THR A 104 6.91 9.09 -9.83
CA THR A 104 7.11 9.45 -8.43
C THR A 104 6.63 10.87 -8.16
N ARG A 105 6.31 11.13 -6.90
CA ARG A 105 5.99 12.47 -6.41
C ARG A 105 6.73 12.67 -5.09
N SER A 106 7.04 13.92 -4.78
CA SER A 106 7.60 14.24 -3.47
C SER A 106 6.48 14.37 -2.43
N TYR A 107 6.83 14.23 -1.16
CA TYR A 107 5.87 14.48 -0.07
C TYR A 107 5.29 15.89 -0.17
N LYS A 108 6.12 16.85 -0.55
CA LYS A 108 5.69 18.26 -0.74
C LYS A 108 4.68 18.39 -1.87
N GLU A 109 4.92 17.71 -2.99
CA GLU A 109 3.99 17.72 -4.12
C GLU A 109 2.63 17.17 -3.74
N ILE A 110 2.60 16.07 -2.94
CA ILE A 110 1.35 15.51 -2.45
C ILE A 110 0.63 16.50 -1.54
N ALA A 111 1.35 17.14 -0.62
CA ALA A 111 0.76 18.13 0.29
C ALA A 111 0.15 19.30 -0.49
N ILE A 112 0.85 19.79 -1.51
CA ILE A 112 0.36 20.87 -2.38
C ILE A 112 -0.91 20.42 -3.12
N SER A 113 -0.90 19.23 -3.69
CA SER A 113 -2.05 18.70 -4.45
C SER A 113 -3.30 18.56 -3.59
N MET A 114 -3.12 18.35 -2.28
CA MET A 114 -4.21 18.23 -1.33
C MET A 114 -4.69 19.58 -0.78
N GLY A 115 -4.06 20.68 -1.18
CA GLY A 115 -4.38 22.00 -0.65
C GLY A 115 -3.82 22.28 0.75
N THR A 116 -2.81 21.51 1.19
CA THR A 116 -2.17 21.69 2.50
C THR A 116 -0.66 21.87 2.33
N PRO A 117 -0.20 22.94 1.65
CA PRO A 117 1.23 23.08 1.33
C PRO A 117 2.14 23.16 2.56
N ASN A 118 1.62 23.57 3.71
CA ASN A 118 2.38 23.62 4.96
C ASN A 118 2.25 22.36 5.78
N GLY A 119 1.55 21.34 5.28
CA GLY A 119 1.27 20.09 5.98
C GLY A 119 2.13 18.92 5.55
N THR A 120 3.31 19.16 4.97
CA THR A 120 4.17 18.10 4.45
C THR A 120 4.49 17.02 5.48
N ARG A 121 4.79 17.42 6.72
CA ARG A 121 5.11 16.45 7.79
C ARG A 121 3.91 15.58 8.14
N ALA A 122 2.71 16.18 8.25
CA ALA A 122 1.48 15.44 8.55
C ALA A 122 1.13 14.49 7.41
N VAL A 123 1.31 14.93 6.17
CA VAL A 123 1.10 14.11 4.98
C VAL A 123 2.07 12.93 4.98
N ALA A 124 3.35 13.17 5.26
CA ALA A 124 4.36 12.11 5.33
C ALA A 124 4.01 11.06 6.39
N GLY A 125 3.52 11.51 7.56
CA GLY A 125 3.07 10.61 8.62
C GLY A 125 1.90 9.73 8.17
N ALA A 126 0.93 10.31 7.48
CA ALA A 126 -0.20 9.58 6.95
C ALA A 126 0.22 8.57 5.87
N ILE A 127 1.16 8.94 5.00
CA ILE A 127 1.72 8.03 3.99
C ILE A 127 2.38 6.83 4.67
N GLY A 128 3.15 7.07 5.73
CA GLY A 128 3.80 6.00 6.50
C GLY A 128 2.83 5.09 7.24
N SER A 129 1.58 5.52 7.41
CA SER A 129 0.53 4.74 8.07
C SER A 129 -0.28 3.87 7.10
N ASN A 130 0.02 3.90 5.81
CA ASN A 130 -0.71 3.13 4.81
C ASN A 130 -0.66 1.64 5.13
N GLY A 131 -1.84 1.02 5.27
CA GLY A 131 -1.98 -0.42 5.54
C GLY A 131 -2.25 -1.26 4.31
N ILE A 132 -2.32 -0.65 3.12
CA ILE A 132 -2.55 -1.37 1.86
C ILE A 132 -1.42 -1.01 0.90
N SER A 133 -0.23 -1.53 1.19
CA SER A 133 0.97 -1.25 0.40
C SER A 133 0.83 -1.81 -1.02
N ILE A 134 1.53 -1.23 -1.95
CA ILE A 134 1.55 -1.55 -3.38
C ILE A 134 0.27 -1.09 -4.09
N LEU A 135 -0.90 -1.55 -3.67
CA LEU A 135 -2.18 -1.15 -4.29
C LEU A 135 -2.46 0.33 -4.05
N ILE A 136 -2.17 0.82 -2.84
CA ILE A 136 -2.08 2.26 -2.58
C ILE A 136 -0.59 2.59 -2.63
N PRO A 137 -0.10 3.24 -3.70
CA PRO A 137 1.33 3.24 -4.03
C PRO A 137 2.18 4.22 -3.22
N CYS A 138 2.24 4.01 -1.91
CA CYS A 138 3.06 4.84 -1.03
C CYS A 138 4.55 4.75 -1.37
N HIS A 139 5.00 3.69 -2.03
CA HIS A 139 6.38 3.54 -2.49
C HIS A 139 6.76 4.55 -3.57
N ARG A 140 5.77 5.17 -4.25
CA ARG A 140 6.00 6.18 -5.29
C ARG A 140 6.19 7.58 -4.73
N VAL A 141 6.20 7.75 -3.41
CA VAL A 141 6.47 9.04 -2.77
C VAL A 141 7.89 9.06 -2.24
N ILE A 142 8.67 10.05 -2.65
CA ILE A 142 10.08 10.18 -2.33
C ILE A 142 10.37 11.57 -1.75
N GLY A 143 11.57 11.77 -1.18
CA GLY A 143 11.98 13.08 -0.70
C GLY A 143 12.14 14.08 -1.84
N SER A 144 12.03 15.39 -1.53
CA SER A 144 12.15 16.46 -2.53
C SER A 144 13.50 16.46 -3.25
N ASN A 145 14.53 15.89 -2.62
CA ASN A 145 15.86 15.74 -3.21
C ASN A 145 16.04 14.37 -3.88
N HIS A 146 14.94 13.69 -4.20
CA HIS A 146 14.90 12.34 -4.77
C HIS A 146 15.48 11.25 -3.86
N SER A 147 15.67 11.53 -2.57
CA SER A 147 16.12 10.52 -1.62
C SER A 147 14.97 9.56 -1.29
N LEU A 148 15.33 8.27 -1.07
CA LEU A 148 14.38 7.29 -0.57
C LEU A 148 14.29 7.44 0.94
N THR A 149 13.12 7.83 1.43
CA THR A 149 12.87 8.00 2.85
C THR A 149 11.62 7.23 3.25
N GLY A 150 11.63 6.72 4.47
CA GLY A 150 10.47 6.12 5.14
C GLY A 150 9.58 5.22 4.30
N PHE A 151 9.64 3.91 4.53
CA PHE A 151 8.70 2.98 3.91
C PHE A 151 8.45 1.83 4.89
N ALA A 152 7.18 1.45 5.01
CA ALA A 152 6.76 0.39 5.94
C ALA A 152 7.46 -0.94 5.67
N GLY A 153 7.69 -1.27 4.41
CA GLY A 153 8.40 -2.49 4.01
C GLY A 153 9.92 -2.39 4.02
N GLY A 154 10.48 -1.23 4.43
CA GLY A 154 11.92 -0.98 4.44
C GLY A 154 12.42 -0.35 3.14
N LEU A 155 13.54 0.35 3.20
CA LEU A 155 14.08 1.08 2.04
C LEU A 155 14.53 0.15 0.92
N THR A 156 15.02 -1.04 1.24
CA THR A 156 15.40 -2.04 0.22
C THR A 156 14.18 -2.46 -0.60
N THR A 157 13.05 -2.69 0.06
CA THR A 157 11.79 -3.04 -0.61
C THR A 157 11.29 -1.89 -1.45
N LYS A 158 11.33 -0.66 -0.92
CA LYS A 158 10.91 0.53 -1.66
C LYS A 158 11.72 0.67 -2.96
N ARG A 159 13.04 0.52 -2.86
CA ARG A 159 13.92 0.56 -4.05
C ARG A 159 13.57 -0.53 -5.05
N PHE A 160 13.33 -1.74 -4.56
CA PHE A 160 12.96 -2.86 -5.43
C PHE A 160 11.69 -2.54 -6.23
N LEU A 161 10.65 -2.02 -5.57
CA LEU A 161 9.39 -1.69 -6.24
C LEU A 161 9.58 -0.58 -7.28
N LEU A 162 10.34 0.45 -6.95
CA LEU A 162 10.61 1.56 -7.87
C LEU A 162 11.41 1.08 -9.09
N GLU A 163 12.41 0.24 -8.87
CA GLU A 163 13.21 -0.32 -9.95
C GLU A 163 12.39 -1.25 -10.84
N LEU A 164 11.53 -2.08 -10.25
CA LEU A 164 10.64 -2.94 -11.00
C LEU A 164 9.74 -2.12 -11.93
N GLU A 165 9.16 -1.04 -11.43
CA GLU A 165 8.28 -0.20 -12.24
C GLU A 165 9.05 0.58 -13.31
N ALA A 166 10.25 1.05 -13.00
CA ALA A 166 11.09 1.77 -13.96
C ALA A 166 11.55 0.84 -15.08
N GLU A 167 11.88 -0.41 -14.74
CA GLU A 167 12.31 -1.42 -15.72
C GLU A 167 11.21 -1.72 -16.74
N GLN A 168 9.96 -1.86 -16.28
CA GLN A 168 8.82 -2.10 -17.15
C GLN A 168 8.52 -0.91 -18.07
N LYS A 169 8.82 0.30 -17.62
CA LYS A 169 8.69 1.51 -18.46
C LYS A 169 9.67 1.48 -19.62
N GLN A 170 10.91 0.99 -19.41
CA GLN A 170 11.93 0.90 -20.45
C GLN A 170 11.61 -0.16 -21.51
N HIS A 171 10.89 -1.22 -21.16
CA HIS A 171 10.51 -2.29 -22.07
C HIS A 171 9.32 -1.94 -22.96
N LYS A 172 8.82 -0.72 -22.90
CA LYS A 172 7.67 -0.25 -23.69
C LYS A 172 8.05 0.51 -24.96
N CYS A 173 9.18 0.22 -25.48
CA CYS A 173 9.54 0.81 -26.77
C CYS A 173 8.95 0.02 -27.92
#